data_eba8fbe731d6509d2b671996c548a330
#
_entry.id   eba8fbe731d6509d2b671996c548a330
#
_cell.length_a   1.000
_cell.length_b   1.000
_cell.length_c   1.000
_cell.angle_alpha   90.00
_cell.angle_beta   90.00
_cell.angle_gamma   90.00
#
_symmetry.space_group_name_H-M   'P 1'
#
loop_
_entity.id
_entity.type
_entity.pdbx_description
1 polymer ?
#
loop_
_entity_poly.entity_id
_entity_poly.type
_entity_poly.pdbx_seq_one_letter_code
_entity_poly.pdbx_strand_id
1 'polypeptide(L)'
;ISACLVGSEMCIRDRSRSQGIDIYTHGEMLPAHSYPEFKKYEHFKGNYGNAWWRQNEEFEAFNGPILMTTNCIIPVKDSYRQRIFTTGVVGYDGLEHIEAVNGRKDFRCIIELAKHCPAPQQLETGSVTGGFAHAQVMALQDQIVEAVKNGDIRQFIVMAGCDGRHASRSYYTDFARALPKDTVILTAGCAKYRYLKLDLGMINGIPRVLDAGQCNDSYSLVLIAEALKEAFGLQDINELPILYNIAWYEQKAVIVLLALLHLGVKNIHLGPTPVSYTHLT
;
A
#
# COMPACT_ATOMS: atom_id res chain seq x y z
N ILE A 1 18.69 0.53 1.59
CA ILE A 1 17.91 1.68 1.12
C ILE A 1 16.44 1.34 1.31
N SER A 2 15.72 2.16 2.05
CA SER A 2 14.26 2.07 2.13
C SER A 2 13.67 3.03 1.11
N ALA A 3 12.81 2.53 0.25
CA ALA A 3 12.21 3.33 -0.78
C ALA A 3 10.69 3.09 -0.81
N CYS A 4 9.94 4.17 -0.91
CA CYS A 4 8.53 4.14 -1.24
C CYS A 4 8.44 4.47 -2.74
N LEU A 5 8.10 3.50 -3.56
CA LEU A 5 8.55 3.47 -4.95
C LEU A 5 7.42 3.44 -5.98
N VAL A 6 7.47 4.30 -6.99
CA VAL A 6 6.91 4.05 -8.33
C VAL A 6 7.86 4.65 -9.37
N GLY A 7 8.32 3.86 -10.35
CA GLY A 7 9.13 4.30 -11.50
C GLY A 7 10.62 4.60 -11.23
N SER A 8 10.96 5.17 -10.09
CA SER A 8 12.35 5.41 -9.69
C SER A 8 13.05 4.15 -9.16
N GLU A 9 12.29 3.16 -8.82
CA GLU A 9 12.71 1.88 -8.24
C GLU A 9 13.55 1.04 -9.16
N MET A 10 13.07 0.93 -10.38
CA MET A 10 13.80 0.14 -11.37
C MET A 10 15.21 0.67 -11.53
N CYS A 11 15.38 2.01 -11.51
CA CYS A 11 16.70 2.62 -11.65
C CYS A 11 17.60 2.38 -10.44
N ILE A 12 17.09 2.49 -9.20
CA ILE A 12 17.90 2.25 -8.01
C ILE A 12 18.17 0.77 -7.81
N ARG A 13 17.20 -0.09 -8.04
CA ARG A 13 17.32 -1.54 -8.00
C ARG A 13 18.43 -2.04 -8.96
N ASP A 14 18.39 -1.59 -10.20
CA ASP A 14 19.34 -2.07 -11.21
C ASP A 14 20.76 -1.58 -10.92
N ARG A 15 20.91 -0.36 -10.39
CA ARG A 15 22.22 0.22 -10.06
C ARG A 15 22.82 -0.32 -8.77
N SER A 16 22.00 -0.78 -7.81
CA SER A 16 22.47 -1.35 -6.55
C SER A 16 22.82 -2.83 -6.64
N ARG A 17 22.36 -3.54 -7.69
CA ARG A 17 22.47 -5.00 -7.85
C ARG A 17 23.88 -5.57 -7.64
N SER A 18 24.93 -4.83 -8.03
CA SER A 18 26.33 -5.28 -7.93
C SER A 18 27.13 -4.55 -6.83
N GLN A 19 26.46 -3.78 -5.98
CA GLN A 19 27.11 -2.88 -5.02
C GLN A 19 27.13 -3.42 -3.57
N GLY A 20 26.59 -4.62 -3.35
CA GLY A 20 26.49 -5.19 -2.00
C GLY A 20 25.50 -4.48 -1.08
N ILE A 21 24.46 -3.87 -1.66
CA ILE A 21 23.45 -3.09 -0.95
C ILE A 21 22.11 -3.80 -1.03
N ASP A 22 21.47 -3.98 0.12
CA ASP A 22 20.11 -4.49 0.22
C ASP A 22 19.07 -3.36 0.13
N ILE A 23 17.96 -3.64 -0.52
CA ILE A 23 16.83 -2.73 -0.66
C ILE A 23 15.63 -3.27 0.12
N TYR A 24 14.98 -2.38 0.85
CA TYR A 24 13.72 -2.62 1.55
C TYR A 24 12.67 -1.66 1.04
N THR A 25 11.42 -2.10 1.03
CA THR A 25 10.26 -1.20 0.87
C THR A 25 9.74 -0.78 2.23
N HIS A 26 8.85 0.21 2.25
CA HIS A 26 8.16 0.67 3.44
C HIS A 26 6.70 0.98 3.11
N GLY A 27 5.81 0.84 4.11
CA GLY A 27 4.44 1.31 3.99
C GLY A 27 3.61 0.55 2.96
N GLU A 28 2.88 1.27 2.15
CA GLU A 28 1.93 0.70 1.19
C GLU A 28 2.55 -0.17 0.09
N MET A 29 3.89 -0.15 -0.06
CA MET A 29 4.61 -0.95 -1.04
C MET A 29 4.85 -2.41 -0.65
N LEU A 30 4.44 -2.84 0.52
CA LEU A 30 4.56 -4.21 0.99
C LEU A 30 4.23 -5.27 -0.11
N PRO A 31 3.14 -5.15 -0.89
CA PRO A 31 2.80 -6.14 -1.90
C PRO A 31 3.79 -6.28 -3.06
N ALA A 32 4.70 -5.33 -3.26
CA ALA A 32 5.72 -5.41 -4.31
C ALA A 32 6.56 -6.69 -4.18
N HIS A 33 6.84 -7.16 -2.95
CA HIS A 33 7.57 -8.38 -2.69
C HIS A 33 6.82 -9.66 -3.08
N SER A 34 5.53 -9.58 -3.35
CA SER A 34 4.72 -10.71 -3.79
C SER A 34 4.77 -10.94 -5.29
N TYR A 35 5.12 -9.93 -6.08
CA TYR A 35 5.13 -10.01 -7.53
C TYR A 35 6.37 -10.73 -8.08
N PRO A 36 6.20 -11.65 -9.07
CA PRO A 36 7.31 -12.44 -9.64
C PRO A 36 8.44 -11.57 -10.20
N GLU A 37 8.09 -10.41 -10.79
CA GLU A 37 9.07 -9.48 -11.37
C GLU A 37 10.09 -8.97 -10.35
N PHE A 38 9.70 -8.78 -9.11
CA PHE A 38 10.59 -8.32 -8.05
C PHE A 38 11.32 -9.48 -7.33
N LYS A 39 10.72 -10.66 -7.27
CA LYS A 39 11.31 -11.84 -6.60
C LYS A 39 12.62 -12.32 -7.19
N LYS A 40 12.92 -11.97 -8.43
CA LYS A 40 14.18 -12.33 -9.11
C LYS A 40 15.39 -11.51 -8.65
N TYR A 41 15.17 -10.49 -7.79
CA TYR A 41 16.24 -9.63 -7.27
C TYR A 41 16.55 -9.98 -5.82
N GLU A 42 17.63 -10.73 -5.60
CA GLU A 42 18.01 -11.21 -4.26
C GLU A 42 18.31 -10.10 -3.25
N HIS A 43 18.78 -8.93 -3.72
CA HIS A 43 19.04 -7.75 -2.88
C HIS A 43 17.78 -6.94 -2.55
N PHE A 44 16.62 -7.32 -3.08
CA PHE A 44 15.32 -6.77 -2.73
C PHE A 44 14.72 -7.62 -1.59
N LYS A 45 15.11 -7.31 -0.35
CA LYS A 45 15.01 -8.22 0.80
C LYS A 45 13.62 -8.35 1.39
N GLY A 46 12.88 -7.26 1.50
CA GLY A 46 11.58 -7.31 2.15
C GLY A 46 11.01 -5.92 2.45
N ASN A 47 9.92 -5.92 3.19
CA ASN A 47 9.34 -4.67 3.68
C ASN A 47 9.87 -4.40 5.09
N TYR A 48 10.31 -3.17 5.34
CA TYR A 48 10.78 -2.72 6.63
C TYR A 48 9.73 -1.84 7.30
N GLY A 49 9.26 -2.26 8.46
CA GLY A 49 8.28 -1.49 9.21
C GLY A 49 6.84 -1.63 8.72
N ASN A 50 6.05 -0.62 9.00
CA ASN A 50 4.61 -0.60 8.88
C ASN A 50 4.12 0.56 7.99
N ALA A 51 3.04 1.22 8.41
CA ALA A 51 2.41 2.30 7.68
C ALA A 51 3.12 3.65 7.91
N TRP A 52 2.74 4.64 7.09
CA TRP A 52 3.27 6.00 7.12
C TRP A 52 3.32 6.64 8.52
N TRP A 53 2.38 6.33 9.41
CA TRP A 53 2.33 6.91 10.77
C TRP A 53 3.40 6.38 11.72
N ARG A 54 4.15 5.35 11.32
CA ARG A 54 5.27 4.78 12.09
C ARG A 54 6.63 5.30 11.66
N GLN A 55 6.72 6.12 10.62
CA GLN A 55 7.98 6.59 10.02
C GLN A 55 8.98 7.14 11.05
N ASN A 56 8.52 7.92 12.02
CA ASN A 56 9.44 8.54 13.01
C ASN A 56 10.24 7.52 13.83
N GLU A 57 9.69 6.37 14.12
CA GLU A 57 10.34 5.31 14.87
C GLU A 57 11.14 4.40 13.92
N GLU A 58 10.52 4.05 12.82
CA GLU A 58 11.04 3.07 11.88
C GLU A 58 12.20 3.65 11.04
N PHE A 59 12.15 4.91 10.64
CA PHE A 59 13.23 5.57 9.92
C PHE A 59 14.46 5.83 10.80
N GLU A 60 14.24 6.04 12.08
CA GLU A 60 15.34 6.12 13.05
C GLU A 60 16.06 4.77 13.18
N ALA A 61 15.30 3.69 13.36
CA ALA A 61 15.80 2.32 13.51
C ALA A 61 16.40 1.73 12.22
N PHE A 62 16.03 2.25 11.04
CA PHE A 62 16.49 1.73 9.76
C PHE A 62 17.98 1.93 9.54
N ASN A 63 18.56 3.00 10.08
CA ASN A 63 19.99 3.39 9.98
C ASN A 63 20.47 3.76 8.56
N GLY A 64 19.93 3.21 7.50
CA GLY A 64 20.33 3.46 6.12
C GLY A 64 19.65 4.67 5.47
N PRO A 65 20.03 5.03 4.25
CA PRO A 65 19.39 6.10 3.52
C PRO A 65 17.96 5.73 3.09
N ILE A 66 17.11 6.73 3.00
CA ILE A 66 15.68 6.61 2.73
C ILE A 66 15.33 7.48 1.54
N LEU A 67 14.77 6.89 0.49
CA LEU A 67 14.30 7.60 -0.69
C LEU A 67 12.77 7.68 -0.70
N MET A 68 12.25 8.89 -0.60
CA MET A 68 10.80 9.14 -0.66
C MET A 68 10.36 9.44 -2.08
N THR A 69 9.35 8.73 -2.53
CA THR A 69 8.74 8.88 -3.87
C THR A 69 7.26 9.23 -3.80
N THR A 70 6.73 9.39 -2.59
CA THR A 70 5.36 9.84 -2.31
C THR A 70 5.37 10.94 -1.24
N ASN A 71 4.35 11.80 -1.23
CA ASN A 71 4.19 12.87 -0.24
C ASN A 71 3.71 12.38 1.15
N CYS A 72 3.67 11.08 1.38
CA CYS A 72 3.38 10.52 2.70
C CYS A 72 4.57 10.69 3.66
N ILE A 73 5.08 11.92 3.77
CA ILE A 73 6.20 12.27 4.63
C ILE A 73 5.66 12.98 5.87
N ILE A 74 5.85 12.37 7.04
CA ILE A 74 5.53 13.03 8.31
C ILE A 74 6.69 13.96 8.72
N PRO A 75 6.48 14.90 9.68
CA PRO A 75 7.55 15.78 10.12
C PRO A 75 8.84 15.03 10.42
N VAL A 76 9.89 15.38 9.68
CA VAL A 76 11.18 14.69 9.70
C VAL A 76 11.97 15.11 10.94
N LYS A 77 12.46 14.13 11.71
CA LYS A 77 13.34 14.38 12.86
C LYS A 77 14.77 14.69 12.41
N ASP A 78 15.47 15.51 13.17
CA ASP A 78 16.87 15.87 12.91
C ASP A 78 17.81 14.66 12.96
N SER A 79 17.49 13.65 13.77
CA SER A 79 18.30 12.43 13.94
C SER A 79 18.50 11.61 12.66
N TYR A 80 17.58 11.71 11.69
CA TYR A 80 17.68 11.00 10.41
C TYR A 80 17.49 11.91 9.18
N ARG A 81 17.35 13.22 9.35
CA ARG A 81 17.12 14.18 8.25
C ARG A 81 18.15 14.05 7.14
N GLN A 82 19.42 13.86 7.48
CA GLN A 82 20.52 13.76 6.49
C GLN A 82 20.52 12.45 5.68
N ARG A 83 19.67 11.50 6.05
CA ARG A 83 19.53 10.22 5.37
C ARG A 83 18.27 10.11 4.51
N ILE A 84 17.43 11.17 4.50
CA ILE A 84 16.21 11.19 3.68
C ILE A 84 16.43 12.01 2.43
N PHE A 85 16.06 11.42 1.31
CA PHE A 85 16.09 11.99 -0.04
C PHE A 85 14.69 11.96 -0.63
N THR A 86 14.41 12.91 -1.51
CA THR A 86 13.17 12.96 -2.29
C THR A 86 13.46 12.84 -3.77
N THR A 87 12.48 12.45 -4.57
CA THR A 87 12.62 12.41 -6.04
C THR A 87 11.28 12.48 -6.75
N GLY A 88 11.28 12.83 -8.03
CA GLY A 88 10.08 12.92 -8.85
C GLY A 88 9.24 14.15 -8.51
N VAL A 89 7.96 13.94 -8.23
CA VAL A 89 7.03 15.03 -7.86
C VAL A 89 6.98 15.28 -6.35
N VAL A 90 7.77 14.54 -5.59
CA VAL A 90 7.81 14.61 -4.13
C VAL A 90 8.87 15.60 -3.69
N GLY A 91 8.51 16.51 -2.81
CA GLY A 91 9.44 17.46 -2.19
C GLY A 91 9.17 17.60 -0.70
N TYR A 92 10.18 17.97 0.03
CA TYR A 92 10.08 18.34 1.44
C TYR A 92 11.16 19.37 1.75
N ASP A 93 10.80 20.45 2.42
CA ASP A 93 11.72 21.56 2.70
C ASP A 93 12.94 21.10 3.50
N GLY A 94 14.12 21.48 3.00
CA GLY A 94 15.42 21.15 3.59
C GLY A 94 15.87 19.69 3.42
N LEU A 95 15.23 18.90 2.54
CA LEU A 95 15.73 17.59 2.13
C LEU A 95 16.35 17.64 0.74
N GLU A 96 17.39 16.82 0.52
CA GLU A 96 18.01 16.67 -0.78
C GLU A 96 17.04 16.03 -1.79
N HIS A 97 16.90 16.65 -2.95
CA HIS A 97 16.05 16.15 -4.03
C HIS A 97 16.88 15.60 -5.18
N ILE A 98 16.58 14.39 -5.61
CA ILE A 98 17.22 13.73 -6.74
C ILE A 98 16.47 14.07 -8.03
N GLU A 99 16.97 15.06 -8.74
CA GLU A 99 16.39 15.51 -10.00
C GLU A 99 16.65 14.54 -11.16
N ALA A 100 15.76 14.57 -12.15
CA ALA A 100 15.96 13.86 -13.41
C ALA A 100 16.70 14.78 -14.40
N VAL A 101 17.91 14.43 -14.80
CA VAL A 101 18.68 15.11 -15.85
C VAL A 101 18.60 14.26 -17.12
N ASN A 102 18.04 14.82 -18.20
CA ASN A 102 17.83 14.10 -19.47
C ASN A 102 17.06 12.78 -19.28
N GLY A 103 16.03 12.79 -18.42
CA GLY A 103 15.20 11.62 -18.12
C GLY A 103 15.88 10.55 -17.24
N ARG A 104 17.06 10.82 -16.72
CA ARG A 104 17.83 9.91 -15.86
C ARG A 104 18.07 10.52 -14.48
N LYS A 105 17.86 9.74 -13.43
CA LYS A 105 18.15 10.12 -12.05
C LYS A 105 19.47 9.52 -11.60
N ASP A 106 20.26 10.29 -10.86
CA ASP A 106 21.53 9.83 -10.32
C ASP A 106 21.42 9.50 -8.83
N PHE A 107 21.41 8.22 -8.50
CA PHE A 107 21.30 7.72 -7.14
C PHE A 107 22.66 7.37 -6.50
N ARG A 108 23.79 7.78 -7.09
CA ARG A 108 25.12 7.45 -6.57
C ARG A 108 25.32 7.95 -5.14
N CYS A 109 24.86 9.16 -4.83
CA CYS A 109 24.95 9.71 -3.46
C CYS A 109 24.26 8.80 -2.43
N ILE A 110 23.08 8.29 -2.73
CA ILE A 110 22.32 7.36 -1.86
C ILE A 110 23.06 6.03 -1.72
N ILE A 111 23.58 5.49 -2.84
CA ILE A 111 24.30 4.21 -2.87
C ILE A 111 25.61 4.30 -2.06
N GLU A 112 26.37 5.38 -2.23
CA GLU A 112 27.62 5.57 -1.48
C GLU A 112 27.33 5.77 0.01
N LEU A 113 26.31 6.55 0.36
CA LEU A 113 25.89 6.68 1.75
C LEU A 113 25.52 5.33 2.37
N ALA A 114 24.79 4.49 1.63
CA ALA A 114 24.36 3.17 2.11
C ALA A 114 25.53 2.25 2.47
N LYS A 115 26.65 2.33 1.74
CA LYS A 115 27.85 1.51 2.01
C LYS A 115 28.49 1.79 3.37
N HIS A 116 28.25 2.97 3.91
CA HIS A 116 28.81 3.42 5.20
C HIS A 116 27.81 3.34 6.37
N CYS A 117 26.57 2.97 6.08
CA CYS A 117 25.55 2.85 7.13
C CYS A 117 25.60 1.50 7.81
N PRO A 118 25.31 1.44 9.13
CA PRO A 118 25.14 0.17 9.81
C PRO A 118 23.86 -0.54 9.33
N ALA A 119 23.78 -1.83 9.61
CA ALA A 119 22.57 -2.61 9.31
C ALA A 119 21.33 -2.06 10.04
N PRO A 120 20.15 -2.17 9.44
CA PRO A 120 18.91 -1.78 10.10
C PRO A 120 18.65 -2.63 11.34
N GLN A 121 18.05 -2.02 12.37
CA GLN A 121 17.59 -2.77 13.55
C GLN A 121 16.40 -3.64 13.15
N GLN A 122 16.36 -4.87 13.67
CA GLN A 122 15.22 -5.75 13.45
C GLN A 122 14.01 -5.25 14.26
N LEU A 123 12.91 -4.92 13.57
CA LEU A 123 11.67 -4.45 14.20
C LEU A 123 10.69 -5.59 14.46
N GLU A 124 10.49 -6.43 13.47
CA GLU A 124 9.61 -7.59 13.56
C GLU A 124 10.01 -8.68 12.56
N THR A 125 9.42 -9.86 12.71
CA THR A 125 9.59 -10.99 11.81
C THR A 125 8.25 -11.53 11.38
N GLY A 126 8.22 -12.25 10.26
CA GLY A 126 7.03 -12.93 9.76
C GLY A 126 6.81 -12.66 8.27
N SER A 127 5.68 -13.15 7.78
CA SER A 127 5.25 -12.97 6.40
C SER A 127 3.76 -12.74 6.34
N VAL A 128 3.31 -12.05 5.30
CA VAL A 128 1.91 -11.86 4.97
C VAL A 128 1.67 -12.20 3.52
N THR A 129 0.46 -12.65 3.19
CA THR A 129 0.07 -12.92 1.81
C THR A 129 -0.39 -11.62 1.16
N GLY A 130 0.17 -11.29 -0.01
CA GLY A 130 -0.15 -10.08 -0.75
C GLY A 130 -0.01 -10.26 -2.25
N GLY A 131 -0.14 -9.15 -3.03
CA GLY A 131 0.04 -9.20 -4.48
C GLY A 131 -1.25 -9.49 -5.25
N PHE A 132 -2.40 -9.07 -4.74
CA PHE A 132 -3.71 -9.25 -5.34
C PHE A 132 -4.18 -8.02 -6.13
N ALA A 133 -3.32 -7.50 -7.04
CA ALA A 133 -3.77 -6.56 -8.06
C ALA A 133 -4.68 -7.28 -9.08
N HIS A 134 -5.31 -6.50 -9.97
CA HIS A 134 -6.34 -7.03 -10.88
C HIS A 134 -5.91 -8.28 -11.66
N ALA A 135 -4.69 -8.36 -12.17
CA ALA A 135 -4.21 -9.52 -12.93
C ALA A 135 -4.27 -10.82 -12.11
N GLN A 136 -3.87 -10.78 -10.83
CA GLN A 136 -3.93 -11.94 -9.95
C GLN A 136 -5.36 -12.29 -9.54
N VAL A 137 -6.20 -11.30 -9.27
CA VAL A 137 -7.60 -11.55 -8.92
C VAL A 137 -8.39 -12.07 -10.12
N MET A 138 -8.13 -11.56 -11.32
CA MET A 138 -8.72 -12.09 -12.55
C MET A 138 -8.30 -13.54 -12.84
N ALA A 139 -7.07 -13.92 -12.50
CA ALA A 139 -6.65 -15.33 -12.59
C ALA A 139 -7.40 -16.25 -11.61
N LEU A 140 -8.01 -15.70 -10.57
CA LEU A 140 -8.87 -16.40 -9.61
C LEU A 140 -10.37 -16.19 -9.88
N GLN A 141 -10.74 -15.53 -10.98
CA GLN A 141 -12.11 -15.10 -11.25
C GLN A 141 -13.12 -16.25 -11.18
N ASP A 142 -12.83 -17.38 -11.82
CA ASP A 142 -13.75 -18.53 -11.83
C ASP A 142 -13.98 -19.06 -10.42
N GLN A 143 -12.93 -19.16 -9.61
CA GLN A 143 -13.05 -19.62 -8.21
C GLN A 143 -13.85 -18.63 -7.36
N ILE A 144 -13.64 -17.31 -7.58
CA ILE A 144 -14.38 -16.27 -6.86
C ILE A 144 -15.87 -16.30 -7.24
N VAL A 145 -16.16 -16.40 -8.54
CA VAL A 145 -17.54 -16.47 -9.06
C VAL A 145 -18.25 -17.72 -8.55
N GLU A 146 -17.58 -18.86 -8.52
CA GLU A 146 -18.12 -20.09 -7.95
C GLU A 146 -18.39 -19.96 -6.46
N ALA A 147 -17.45 -19.43 -5.69
CA ALA A 147 -17.60 -19.21 -4.26
C ALA A 147 -18.76 -18.24 -3.93
N VAL A 148 -18.99 -17.23 -4.75
CA VAL A 148 -20.15 -16.33 -4.60
C VAL A 148 -21.44 -17.04 -4.94
N LYS A 149 -21.50 -17.80 -6.03
CA LYS A 149 -22.70 -18.57 -6.43
C LYS A 149 -23.09 -19.62 -5.39
N ASN A 150 -22.11 -20.25 -4.77
CA ASN A 150 -22.32 -21.25 -3.70
C ASN A 150 -22.69 -20.60 -2.35
N GLY A 151 -22.54 -19.28 -2.21
CA GLY A 151 -22.78 -18.57 -0.97
C GLY A 151 -21.61 -18.64 0.04
N ASP A 152 -20.45 -19.16 -0.37
CA ASP A 152 -19.23 -19.21 0.44
C ASP A 152 -18.66 -17.80 0.64
N ILE A 153 -18.76 -16.95 -0.39
CA ILE A 153 -18.51 -15.51 -0.32
C ILE A 153 -19.83 -14.78 -0.52
N ARG A 154 -20.30 -14.10 0.52
CA ARG A 154 -21.53 -13.30 0.46
C ARG A 154 -21.28 -11.83 0.24
N GLN A 155 -20.10 -11.34 0.61
CA GLN A 155 -19.82 -9.93 0.58
C GLN A 155 -18.35 -9.63 0.36
N PHE A 156 -18.08 -8.58 -0.42
CA PHE A 156 -16.78 -7.92 -0.49
C PHE A 156 -16.87 -6.60 0.26
N ILE A 157 -15.78 -6.22 0.94
CA ILE A 157 -15.67 -4.92 1.59
C ILE A 157 -14.39 -4.26 1.12
N VAL A 158 -14.52 -3.11 0.46
CA VAL A 158 -13.39 -2.26 0.13
C VAL A 158 -13.01 -1.47 1.37
N MET A 159 -11.92 -1.87 2.02
CA MET A 159 -11.29 -1.15 3.13
C MET A 159 -9.93 -0.65 2.65
N ALA A 160 -9.91 0.54 2.09
CA ALA A 160 -8.71 1.08 1.44
C ALA A 160 -8.41 2.50 1.93
N GLY A 161 -7.19 2.99 1.69
CA GLY A 161 -6.78 4.34 2.00
C GLY A 161 -5.67 4.44 3.06
N CYS A 162 -5.62 5.57 3.76
CA CYS A 162 -4.49 5.96 4.60
C CYS A 162 -4.63 5.63 6.07
N ASP A 163 -5.82 5.80 6.65
CA ASP A 163 -6.12 5.86 8.09
C ASP A 163 -5.28 6.93 8.83
N GLY A 164 -5.51 7.15 10.10
CA GLY A 164 -4.81 8.14 10.91
C GLY A 164 -3.75 7.54 11.84
N ARG A 165 -2.88 8.40 12.37
CA ARG A 165 -1.71 7.99 13.16
C ARG A 165 -1.98 7.71 14.64
N HIS A 166 -3.16 8.01 15.18
CA HIS A 166 -3.43 7.82 16.60
C HIS A 166 -3.30 6.34 17.00
N ALA A 167 -2.45 6.08 18.01
CA ALA A 167 -2.20 4.72 18.50
C ALA A 167 -3.46 4.01 19.03
N SER A 168 -4.37 4.78 19.63
CA SER A 168 -5.66 4.29 20.14
C SER A 168 -6.71 4.01 19.06
N ARG A 169 -6.40 4.26 17.79
CA ARG A 169 -7.35 4.05 16.70
C ARG A 169 -7.45 2.57 16.35
N SER A 170 -8.53 1.93 16.74
CA SER A 170 -8.80 0.50 16.52
C SER A 170 -9.93 0.25 15.52
N TYR A 171 -10.64 1.26 15.04
CA TYR A 171 -11.85 1.13 14.23
C TYR A 171 -11.73 0.07 13.12
N TYR A 172 -10.72 0.18 12.26
CA TYR A 172 -10.54 -0.78 11.15
C TYR A 172 -10.13 -2.17 11.62
N THR A 173 -9.37 -2.26 12.70
CA THR A 173 -8.99 -3.54 13.32
C THR A 173 -10.22 -4.26 13.89
N ASP A 174 -11.05 -3.53 14.64
CA ASP A 174 -12.23 -4.07 15.28
C ASP A 174 -13.31 -4.40 14.24
N PHE A 175 -13.47 -3.53 13.23
CA PHE A 175 -14.35 -3.78 12.10
C PHE A 175 -13.96 -5.07 11.36
N ALA A 176 -12.67 -5.25 11.02
CA ALA A 176 -12.20 -6.45 10.33
C ALA A 176 -12.42 -7.73 11.17
N ARG A 177 -12.24 -7.67 12.48
CA ARG A 177 -12.51 -8.79 13.39
C ARG A 177 -13.99 -9.13 13.49
N ALA A 178 -14.86 -8.12 13.39
CA ALA A 178 -16.30 -8.30 13.49
C ALA A 178 -16.95 -8.80 12.19
N LEU A 179 -16.21 -8.80 11.07
CA LEU A 179 -16.73 -9.23 9.77
C LEU A 179 -17.12 -10.71 9.79
N PRO A 180 -18.27 -11.07 9.21
CA PRO A 180 -18.66 -12.46 9.00
C PRO A 180 -17.56 -13.24 8.24
N LYS A 181 -17.52 -14.56 8.48
CA LYS A 181 -16.48 -15.42 7.88
C LYS A 181 -16.59 -15.57 6.35
N ASP A 182 -17.74 -15.27 5.79
CA ASP A 182 -18.08 -15.28 4.38
C ASP A 182 -17.80 -13.93 3.67
N THR A 183 -16.99 -13.07 4.29
CA THR A 183 -16.63 -11.74 3.78
C THR A 183 -15.16 -11.67 3.37
N VAL A 184 -14.90 -11.08 2.22
CA VAL A 184 -13.55 -10.78 1.69
C VAL A 184 -13.27 -9.29 1.73
N ILE A 185 -12.11 -8.91 2.24
CA ILE A 185 -11.63 -7.52 2.27
C ILE A 185 -10.77 -7.27 1.03
N LEU A 186 -11.13 -6.24 0.26
CA LEU A 186 -10.33 -5.69 -0.83
C LEU A 186 -9.64 -4.43 -0.33
N THR A 187 -8.32 -4.33 -0.45
CA THR A 187 -7.59 -3.21 0.12
C THR A 187 -6.49 -2.66 -0.79
N ALA A 188 -6.19 -1.38 -0.61
CA ALA A 188 -5.04 -0.67 -1.14
C ALA A 188 -4.66 0.47 -0.19
N GLY A 189 -3.35 0.80 -0.12
CA GLY A 189 -2.85 1.85 0.76
C GLY A 189 -2.49 1.37 2.17
N CYS A 190 -2.20 2.31 3.08
CA CYS A 190 -1.65 1.99 4.40
C CYS A 190 -2.68 1.50 5.42
N ALA A 191 -3.98 1.71 5.21
CA ALA A 191 -5.03 1.22 6.11
C ALA A 191 -4.95 -0.29 6.36
N LYS A 192 -4.43 -1.05 5.37
CA LYS A 192 -4.19 -2.50 5.47
C LYS A 192 -3.46 -2.93 6.75
N TYR A 193 -2.54 -2.11 7.26
CA TYR A 193 -1.76 -2.43 8.46
C TYR A 193 -2.60 -2.52 9.74
N ARG A 194 -3.87 -2.13 9.70
CA ARG A 194 -4.80 -2.32 10.82
C ARG A 194 -5.34 -3.75 10.90
N TYR A 195 -5.32 -4.50 9.78
CA TYR A 195 -5.94 -5.82 9.72
C TYR A 195 -5.15 -6.88 8.94
N LEU A 196 -4.13 -6.50 8.17
CA LEU A 196 -3.36 -7.42 7.34
C LEU A 196 -2.66 -8.54 8.13
N LYS A 197 -2.31 -8.27 9.40
CA LYS A 197 -1.65 -9.23 10.30
C LYS A 197 -2.65 -10.02 11.19
N LEU A 198 -3.95 -9.80 11.01
CA LEU A 198 -4.96 -10.60 11.68
C LEU A 198 -5.10 -11.94 10.97
N ASP A 199 -5.23 -13.01 11.76
CA ASP A 199 -5.60 -14.32 11.20
C ASP A 199 -7.11 -14.34 10.92
N LEU A 200 -7.48 -13.86 9.75
CA LEU A 200 -8.88 -13.86 9.27
C LEU A 200 -9.24 -15.14 8.52
N GLY A 201 -8.25 -15.98 8.18
CA GLY A 201 -8.44 -17.24 7.48
C GLY A 201 -8.61 -17.09 5.96
N MET A 202 -9.10 -18.16 5.34
CA MET A 202 -9.31 -18.29 3.90
C MET A 202 -10.73 -18.81 3.60
N ILE A 203 -11.21 -18.53 2.38
CA ILE A 203 -12.43 -19.11 1.82
C ILE A 203 -12.04 -19.86 0.56
N ASN A 204 -12.21 -21.17 0.52
CA ASN A 204 -11.86 -22.05 -0.61
C ASN A 204 -10.42 -21.79 -1.16
N GLY A 205 -9.44 -21.56 -0.26
CA GLY A 205 -8.08 -21.24 -0.64
C GLY A 205 -7.82 -19.76 -1.01
N ILE A 206 -8.84 -18.91 -1.02
CA ILE A 206 -8.74 -17.48 -1.26
C ILE A 206 -8.55 -16.78 0.09
N PRO A 207 -7.46 -16.00 0.30
CA PRO A 207 -7.30 -15.22 1.52
C PRO A 207 -8.44 -14.21 1.69
N ARG A 208 -8.89 -14.02 2.92
CA ARG A 208 -9.94 -13.03 3.20
C ARG A 208 -9.47 -11.58 3.15
N VAL A 209 -8.17 -11.33 2.95
CA VAL A 209 -7.61 -9.99 2.69
C VAL A 209 -6.86 -10.05 1.37
N LEU A 210 -7.36 -9.34 0.38
CA LEU A 210 -6.77 -9.21 -0.95
C LEU A 210 -6.17 -7.80 -1.08
N ASP A 211 -4.85 -7.72 -0.93
CA ASP A 211 -4.11 -6.46 -0.97
C ASP A 211 -3.62 -6.17 -2.38
N ALA A 212 -4.23 -5.17 -3.02
CA ALA A 212 -3.88 -4.73 -4.37
C ALA A 212 -2.59 -3.90 -4.42
N GLY A 213 -2.16 -3.30 -3.30
CA GLY A 213 -0.92 -2.53 -3.27
C GLY A 213 -1.03 -1.14 -2.66
N GLN A 214 -0.53 -0.15 -3.39
CA GLN A 214 -0.50 1.26 -2.98
C GLN A 214 -1.87 1.94 -3.17
N CYS A 215 -2.01 3.17 -2.68
CA CYS A 215 -3.21 3.97 -2.95
C CYS A 215 -3.49 4.11 -4.46
N ASN A 216 -2.46 4.20 -5.29
CA ASN A 216 -2.60 4.24 -6.74
C ASN A 216 -3.21 2.94 -7.32
N ASP A 217 -3.02 1.81 -6.64
CA ASP A 217 -3.58 0.51 -7.03
C ASP A 217 -5.08 0.39 -6.73
N SER A 218 -5.72 1.46 -6.22
CA SER A 218 -7.19 1.59 -6.21
C SER A 218 -7.78 1.44 -7.61
N TYR A 219 -7.02 1.78 -8.65
CA TYR A 219 -7.37 1.46 -10.04
C TYR A 219 -7.60 -0.05 -10.25
N SER A 220 -6.75 -0.90 -9.67
CA SER A 220 -6.94 -2.36 -9.72
C SER A 220 -8.26 -2.79 -9.06
N LEU A 221 -8.65 -2.14 -7.97
CA LEU A 221 -9.93 -2.45 -7.30
C LEU A 221 -11.14 -2.10 -8.19
N VAL A 222 -11.05 -1.01 -8.95
CA VAL A 222 -12.09 -0.64 -9.94
C VAL A 222 -12.16 -1.70 -11.05
N LEU A 223 -11.03 -2.11 -11.62
CA LEU A 223 -11.00 -3.15 -12.65
C LEU A 223 -11.55 -4.49 -12.16
N ILE A 224 -11.25 -4.86 -10.90
CA ILE A 224 -11.80 -6.06 -10.27
C ILE A 224 -13.33 -5.96 -10.17
N ALA A 225 -13.85 -4.82 -9.71
CA ALA A 225 -15.29 -4.62 -9.59
C ALA A 225 -16.00 -4.67 -10.96
N GLU A 226 -15.42 -4.04 -11.99
CA GLU A 226 -15.96 -4.11 -13.36
C GLU A 226 -15.94 -5.54 -13.92
N ALA A 227 -14.84 -6.28 -13.72
CA ALA A 227 -14.75 -7.67 -14.15
C ALA A 227 -15.77 -8.58 -13.43
N LEU A 228 -16.00 -8.38 -12.14
CA LEU A 228 -17.02 -9.10 -11.38
C LEU A 228 -18.43 -8.72 -11.86
N LYS A 229 -18.70 -7.44 -12.12
CA LYS A 229 -19.97 -6.99 -12.67
C LYS A 229 -20.28 -7.71 -14.00
N GLU A 230 -19.30 -7.76 -14.90
CA GLU A 230 -19.42 -8.47 -16.18
C GLU A 230 -19.64 -9.97 -15.99
N ALA A 231 -18.87 -10.62 -15.12
CA ALA A 231 -18.97 -12.05 -14.84
C ALA A 231 -20.33 -12.49 -14.24
N PHE A 232 -20.97 -11.57 -13.51
CA PHE A 232 -22.31 -11.79 -12.97
C PHE A 232 -23.44 -11.31 -13.89
N GLY A 233 -23.12 -10.69 -15.04
CA GLY A 233 -24.10 -10.16 -16.00
C GLY A 233 -24.89 -8.96 -15.48
N LEU A 234 -24.33 -8.20 -14.54
CA LEU A 234 -24.98 -7.04 -13.94
C LEU A 234 -24.80 -5.79 -14.80
N GLN A 235 -25.75 -4.84 -14.72
CA GLN A 235 -25.70 -3.60 -15.49
C GLN A 235 -25.12 -2.45 -14.69
N ASP A 236 -25.32 -2.41 -13.38
CA ASP A 236 -24.82 -1.38 -12.47
C ASP A 236 -23.81 -2.00 -11.49
N ILE A 237 -22.67 -1.33 -11.29
CA ILE A 237 -21.65 -1.71 -10.32
C ILE A 237 -22.20 -1.78 -8.88
N ASN A 238 -23.24 -1.02 -8.59
CA ASN A 238 -23.93 -0.99 -7.29
C ASN A 238 -24.79 -2.21 -7.02
N GLU A 239 -25.01 -3.08 -8.00
CA GLU A 239 -25.68 -4.39 -7.80
C GLU A 239 -24.72 -5.46 -7.27
N LEU A 240 -23.41 -5.21 -7.33
CA LEU A 240 -22.42 -6.11 -6.74
C LEU A 240 -22.53 -6.13 -5.21
N PRO A 241 -22.27 -7.28 -4.55
CA PRO A 241 -22.24 -7.37 -3.11
C PRO A 241 -20.97 -6.73 -2.53
N ILE A 242 -20.74 -5.45 -2.82
CA ILE A 242 -19.58 -4.68 -2.37
C ILE A 242 -20.02 -3.55 -1.45
N LEU A 243 -19.44 -3.47 -0.27
CA LEU A 243 -19.52 -2.33 0.63
C LEU A 243 -18.21 -1.55 0.61
N TYR A 244 -18.31 -0.24 0.72
CA TYR A 244 -17.15 0.66 0.72
C TYR A 244 -17.00 1.30 2.09
N ASN A 245 -15.83 1.05 2.74
CA ASN A 245 -15.45 1.67 4.01
C ASN A 245 -14.06 2.27 3.86
N ILE A 246 -13.99 3.50 3.33
CA ILE A 246 -12.75 4.13 2.88
C ILE A 246 -12.07 4.85 4.04
N ALA A 247 -10.84 4.45 4.31
CA ALA A 247 -9.97 5.03 5.32
C ALA A 247 -9.25 6.25 4.75
N TRP A 248 -9.94 7.35 4.52
CA TRP A 248 -9.31 8.51 3.94
C TRP A 248 -8.69 9.44 4.99
N TYR A 249 -7.47 9.90 4.74
CA TYR A 249 -6.76 10.83 5.62
C TYR A 249 -5.97 11.89 4.86
N GLU A 250 -5.53 11.64 3.64
CA GLU A 250 -4.76 12.59 2.84
C GLU A 250 -5.33 12.79 1.43
N GLN A 251 -4.74 13.72 0.68
CA GLN A 251 -5.26 14.22 -0.60
C GLN A 251 -5.50 13.12 -1.66
N LYS A 252 -4.63 12.09 -1.73
CA LYS A 252 -4.84 10.99 -2.67
C LYS A 252 -6.13 10.21 -2.42
N ALA A 253 -6.49 10.04 -1.16
CA ALA A 253 -7.76 9.40 -0.81
C ALA A 253 -8.97 10.22 -1.25
N VAL A 254 -8.88 11.57 -1.21
CA VAL A 254 -9.93 12.45 -1.76
C VAL A 254 -10.08 12.26 -3.26
N ILE A 255 -8.97 12.16 -4.00
CA ILE A 255 -9.02 11.91 -5.45
C ILE A 255 -9.68 10.55 -5.75
N VAL A 256 -9.34 9.52 -4.99
CA VAL A 256 -9.96 8.19 -5.13
C VAL A 256 -11.47 8.28 -4.85
N LEU A 257 -11.89 8.98 -3.80
CA LEU A 257 -13.30 9.19 -3.51
C LEU A 257 -14.04 9.89 -4.65
N LEU A 258 -13.46 10.97 -5.18
CA LEU A 258 -14.06 11.70 -6.32
C LEU A 258 -14.16 10.82 -7.57
N ALA A 259 -13.16 9.97 -7.81
CA ALA A 259 -13.20 8.99 -8.91
C ALA A 259 -14.33 7.97 -8.73
N LEU A 260 -14.50 7.43 -7.53
CA LEU A 260 -15.60 6.51 -7.20
C LEU A 260 -16.96 7.17 -7.40
N LEU A 261 -17.13 8.43 -6.94
CA LEU A 261 -18.36 9.20 -7.14
C LEU A 261 -18.62 9.47 -8.63
N HIS A 262 -17.57 9.78 -9.40
CA HIS A 262 -17.67 9.97 -10.85
C HIS A 262 -18.10 8.68 -11.60
N LEU A 263 -17.65 7.53 -11.12
CA LEU A 263 -18.07 6.22 -11.62
C LEU A 263 -19.48 5.81 -11.17
N GLY A 264 -20.17 6.66 -10.41
CA GLY A 264 -21.52 6.41 -9.93
C GLY A 264 -21.61 5.44 -8.75
N VAL A 265 -20.50 5.14 -8.08
CA VAL A 265 -20.50 4.28 -6.89
C VAL A 265 -21.27 4.95 -5.75
N LYS A 266 -22.16 4.20 -5.12
CA LYS A 266 -23.05 4.65 -4.04
C LYS A 266 -22.66 3.99 -2.70
N ASN A 267 -23.29 4.47 -1.62
CA ASN A 267 -23.18 3.88 -0.28
C ASN A 267 -21.73 3.78 0.23
N ILE A 268 -20.92 4.80 -0.02
CA ILE A 268 -19.54 4.89 0.45
C ILE A 268 -19.54 5.39 1.90
N HIS A 269 -19.05 4.55 2.83
CA HIS A 269 -18.77 4.95 4.20
C HIS A 269 -17.36 5.50 4.27
N LEU A 270 -17.21 6.66 4.90
CA LEU A 270 -15.91 7.25 5.18
C LEU A 270 -15.49 6.90 6.60
N GLY A 271 -14.21 6.69 6.79
CA GLY A 271 -13.67 6.34 8.09
C GLY A 271 -13.83 7.46 9.14
N PRO A 272 -13.41 7.19 10.38
CA PRO A 272 -13.76 8.03 11.55
C PRO A 272 -13.15 9.43 11.52
N THR A 273 -12.22 9.74 10.62
CA THR A 273 -11.63 11.09 10.49
C THR A 273 -11.43 11.45 9.03
N PRO A 274 -12.39 12.13 8.39
CA PRO A 274 -12.23 12.63 7.03
C PRO A 274 -11.25 13.80 6.96
N VAL A 275 -10.49 13.89 5.87
CA VAL A 275 -9.47 14.94 5.62
C VAL A 275 -10.06 16.34 5.61
N SER A 276 -11.31 16.50 5.22
CA SER A 276 -11.99 17.80 5.17
C SER A 276 -11.98 18.57 6.51
N TYR A 277 -11.73 17.87 7.61
CA TYR A 277 -11.66 18.50 8.94
C TYR A 277 -10.31 19.18 9.23
N THR A 278 -9.26 18.86 8.50
CA THR A 278 -7.90 19.33 8.81
C THR A 278 -7.39 20.42 7.86
N HIS A 279 -8.09 20.68 6.76
CA HIS A 279 -7.61 21.60 5.71
C HIS A 279 -8.61 22.68 5.27
N LEU A 280 -9.77 22.79 5.90
CA LEU A 280 -10.77 23.82 5.62
C LEU A 280 -10.94 24.84 6.77
N THR A 281 -10.02 24.87 7.73
CA THR A 281 -9.96 25.91 8.77
C THR A 281 -8.72 26.77 8.60
#